data_521784dbbd8b33ef040942273d575359
#
_entry.id   521784dbbd8b33ef040942273d575359
#
_cell.length_a   1.000
_cell.length_b   1.000
_cell.length_c   1.000
_cell.angle_alpha   90.00
_cell.angle_beta   90.00
_cell.angle_gamma   90.00
#
_symmetry.space_group_name_H-M   'P 1'
#
loop_
_entity.id
_entity.type
_entity.pdbx_description
1 polymer ?
#
loop_
_entity_poly.entity_id
_entity_poly.type
_entity_poly.pdbx_seq_one_letter_code
_entity_poly.pdbx_strand_id
1 'polypeptide(L)'
;YANFGNRYDFYDFSENLLDLNFFYNDIQGWIQYEYSNPPDIGFMKNDIRKFRLEYSAEDFYVKLGDIYEFWGRGLVLNQFDDQVTSYDNGTRGIYFEYNKGPLSISHLNGNSDIWLLGGGTRIPELNNIHNMSANRLHYDFNSISLGFTQLRSNENHSLTSGPPVDINHDIKGTYLSWAGGFADLFMEYADKSSTQKISSFGGAPNDTLKRGYGYYQNINFYFGNWGLSTEYKRYAFDKLQGDITANTFGNQIEYQQMPTLAKEHNSTLLGRVSHTYSFNDERGIQMELNGSFMD
;
A
#
# COMPACT_ATOMS: atom_id res chain seq x y z
N TYR A 1 -22.99 -9.34 -13.87
CA TYR A 1 -23.75 -10.57 -13.54
C TYR A 1 -22.83 -11.55 -12.86
N ALA A 2 -23.10 -11.88 -11.63
CA ALA A 2 -22.40 -12.93 -10.91
C ALA A 2 -23.38 -14.08 -10.64
N ASN A 3 -22.95 -15.29 -10.98
CA ASN A 3 -23.71 -16.50 -10.79
C ASN A 3 -23.10 -17.29 -9.64
N PHE A 4 -23.81 -17.43 -8.53
CA PHE A 4 -23.39 -18.18 -7.38
C PHE A 4 -24.32 -19.39 -7.16
N GLY A 5 -23.81 -20.59 -7.37
CA GLY A 5 -24.53 -21.84 -7.14
C GLY A 5 -25.49 -22.24 -8.26
N ASN A 6 -26.35 -23.24 -7.98
CA ASN A 6 -27.34 -23.80 -8.92
C ASN A 6 -28.61 -22.94 -9.12
N ARG A 7 -28.64 -21.72 -8.59
CA ARG A 7 -29.68 -20.73 -8.83
C ARG A 7 -29.06 -19.52 -9.50
N TYR A 8 -29.69 -19.05 -10.58
CA TYR A 8 -29.32 -17.82 -11.26
C TYR A 8 -29.92 -16.65 -10.47
N ASP A 9 -29.24 -16.23 -9.40
CA ASP A 9 -29.61 -15.02 -8.71
C ASP A 9 -28.95 -13.86 -9.45
N PHE A 10 -29.78 -13.04 -10.12
CA PHE A 10 -29.32 -11.80 -10.74
C PHE A 10 -29.12 -10.79 -9.60
N TYR A 11 -27.93 -10.21 -9.55
CA TYR A 11 -27.62 -9.12 -8.64
C TYR A 11 -27.64 -7.81 -9.44
N ASP A 12 -28.66 -7.00 -9.20
CA ASP A 12 -28.75 -5.67 -9.79
C ASP A 12 -28.01 -4.69 -8.88
N PHE A 13 -27.08 -3.92 -9.44
CA PHE A 13 -26.37 -2.90 -8.72
C PHE A 13 -26.39 -1.58 -9.48
N SER A 14 -26.28 -0.49 -8.74
CA SER A 14 -26.18 0.86 -9.29
C SER A 14 -25.16 1.65 -8.47
N GLU A 15 -24.13 2.11 -9.13
CA GLU A 15 -23.06 2.90 -8.53
C GLU A 15 -22.78 4.11 -9.42
N ASN A 16 -22.85 5.30 -8.80
CA ASN A 16 -22.60 6.56 -9.47
C ASN A 16 -21.60 7.35 -8.63
N LEU A 17 -20.51 7.78 -9.26
CA LEU A 17 -19.49 8.62 -8.67
C LEU A 17 -19.51 9.98 -9.37
N LEU A 18 -19.56 11.04 -8.58
CA LEU A 18 -19.42 12.41 -9.05
C LEU A 18 -18.16 13.03 -8.48
N ASP A 19 -17.22 13.35 -9.35
CA ASP A 19 -15.99 14.02 -9.01
C ASP A 19 -16.07 15.51 -9.30
N LEU A 20 -15.85 16.33 -8.28
CA LEU A 20 -15.80 17.77 -8.37
C LEU A 20 -14.39 18.25 -8.05
N ASN A 21 -13.79 18.96 -9.00
CA ASN A 21 -12.48 19.56 -8.84
C ASN A 21 -12.60 21.08 -8.89
N PHE A 22 -11.88 21.79 -8.01
CA PHE A 22 -11.78 23.23 -8.04
C PHE A 22 -10.34 23.68 -7.87
N PHE A 23 -10.02 24.83 -8.46
CA PHE A 23 -8.69 25.42 -8.46
C PHE A 23 -8.82 26.90 -8.19
N TYR A 24 -8.03 27.40 -7.25
CA TYR A 24 -7.97 28.82 -6.94
C TYR A 24 -6.56 29.21 -6.47
N ASN A 25 -5.82 29.90 -7.33
CA ASN A 25 -4.39 30.21 -7.12
C ASN A 25 -3.59 28.93 -6.80
N ASP A 26 -2.95 28.92 -5.64
CA ASP A 26 -2.11 27.81 -5.16
C ASP A 26 -2.92 26.72 -4.40
N ILE A 27 -4.24 26.84 -4.41
CA ILE A 27 -5.14 25.92 -3.74
C ILE A 27 -5.88 25.10 -4.80
N GLN A 28 -5.88 23.80 -4.61
CA GLN A 28 -6.75 22.89 -5.34
C GLN A 28 -7.54 22.00 -4.39
N GLY A 29 -8.75 21.67 -4.78
CA GLY A 29 -9.61 20.79 -4.00
C GLY A 29 -10.32 19.78 -4.87
N TRP A 30 -10.57 18.64 -4.30
CA TRP A 30 -11.29 17.54 -4.91
C TRP A 30 -12.28 16.94 -3.92
N ILE A 31 -13.50 16.69 -4.40
CA ILE A 31 -14.56 16.03 -3.64
C ILE A 31 -15.16 14.96 -4.52
N GLN A 32 -15.28 13.75 -4.00
CA GLN A 32 -15.97 12.65 -4.63
C GLN A 32 -17.24 12.32 -3.84
N TYR A 33 -18.38 12.42 -4.49
CA TYR A 33 -19.67 12.01 -3.98
C TYR A 33 -20.06 10.67 -4.58
N GLU A 34 -20.53 9.75 -3.75
CA GLU A 34 -21.00 8.43 -4.17
C GLU A 34 -22.49 8.28 -3.88
N TYR A 35 -23.22 7.82 -4.91
CA TYR A 35 -24.57 7.30 -4.78
C TYR A 35 -24.59 5.86 -5.28
N SER A 36 -24.77 4.90 -4.37
CA SER A 36 -24.82 3.48 -4.67
C SER A 36 -26.03 2.81 -4.04
N ASN A 37 -26.74 1.91 -4.82
CA ASN A 37 -27.94 1.26 -4.33
C ASN A 37 -28.21 -0.10 -5.02
N PRO A 38 -27.75 -1.21 -4.50
CA PRO A 38 -26.49 -1.34 -3.79
C PRO A 38 -25.30 -1.16 -4.74
N PRO A 39 -24.05 -0.99 -4.24
CA PRO A 39 -22.88 -1.06 -5.10
C PRO A 39 -22.62 -2.50 -5.58
N ASP A 40 -21.74 -2.68 -6.57
CA ASP A 40 -21.29 -4.03 -6.95
C ASP A 40 -20.54 -4.70 -5.80
N ILE A 41 -19.63 -3.98 -5.19
CA ILE A 41 -18.87 -4.40 -4.00
C ILE A 41 -18.82 -3.22 -3.03
N GLY A 42 -18.97 -3.48 -1.73
CA GLY A 42 -18.88 -2.48 -0.68
C GLY A 42 -20.21 -2.15 0.00
N PHE A 43 -20.25 -1.04 0.69
CA PHE A 43 -21.45 -0.56 1.40
C PHE A 43 -22.27 0.37 0.54
N MET A 44 -23.59 0.34 0.72
CA MET A 44 -24.45 1.38 0.15
C MET A 44 -24.03 2.74 0.68
N LYS A 45 -23.87 3.69 -0.22
CA LYS A 45 -23.52 5.07 0.10
C LYS A 45 -24.41 6.06 -0.60
N ASN A 46 -24.65 7.18 0.06
CA ASN A 46 -25.29 8.35 -0.48
C ASN A 46 -24.69 9.57 0.23
N ASP A 47 -23.38 9.76 0.02
CA ASP A 47 -22.59 10.71 0.81
C ASP A 47 -21.29 11.09 0.10
N ILE A 48 -20.55 12.05 0.69
CA ILE A 48 -19.19 12.36 0.30
C ILE A 48 -18.30 11.15 0.67
N ARG A 49 -17.81 10.48 -0.34
CA ARG A 49 -16.91 9.34 -0.17
C ARG A 49 -15.53 9.82 0.24
N LYS A 50 -15.02 10.82 -0.49
CA LYS A 50 -13.65 11.34 -0.33
C LYS A 50 -13.60 12.84 -0.56
N PHE A 51 -12.63 13.47 0.08
CA PHE A 51 -12.30 14.87 -0.20
C PHE A 51 -10.81 15.11 0.02
N ARG A 52 -10.25 16.05 -0.71
CA ARG A 52 -8.88 16.50 -0.52
C ARG A 52 -8.75 17.98 -0.83
N LEU A 53 -8.04 18.70 0.02
CA LEU A 53 -7.61 20.07 -0.18
C LEU A 53 -6.08 20.09 -0.21
N GLU A 54 -5.52 20.73 -1.22
CA GLU A 54 -4.08 20.84 -1.43
C GLU A 54 -3.69 22.31 -1.53
N TYR A 55 -2.55 22.65 -0.94
CA TYR A 55 -1.93 23.96 -1.04
C TYR A 55 -0.48 23.79 -1.48
N SER A 56 -0.08 24.49 -2.53
CA SER A 56 1.28 24.47 -3.09
C SER A 56 1.89 25.86 -3.01
N ALA A 57 3.04 25.99 -2.35
CA ALA A 57 3.87 27.18 -2.35
C ALA A 57 5.25 26.81 -2.92
N GLU A 58 6.17 27.79 -3.04
CA GLU A 58 7.48 27.57 -3.66
C GLU A 58 8.25 26.38 -3.04
N ASP A 59 8.33 26.32 -1.70
CA ASP A 59 9.07 25.29 -0.96
C ASP A 59 8.15 24.32 -0.22
N PHE A 60 6.83 24.55 -0.15
CA PHE A 60 5.91 23.80 0.70
C PHE A 60 4.75 23.24 -0.08
N TYR A 61 4.36 22.02 0.30
CA TYR A 61 3.17 21.36 -0.19
C TYR A 61 2.41 20.74 0.97
N VAL A 62 1.11 20.99 1.05
CA VAL A 62 0.23 20.49 2.12
C VAL A 62 -1.00 19.83 1.52
N LYS A 63 -1.38 18.66 2.04
CA LYS A 63 -2.66 18.01 1.75
C LYS A 63 -3.46 17.83 3.02
N LEU A 64 -4.77 18.04 2.95
CA LEU A 64 -5.74 17.76 4.01
C LEU A 64 -6.85 16.89 3.44
N GLY A 65 -7.28 15.87 4.16
CA GLY A 65 -8.34 14.96 3.74
C GLY A 65 -7.81 13.58 3.37
N ASP A 66 -8.29 13.01 2.27
CA ASP A 66 -7.91 11.66 1.82
C ASP A 66 -6.60 11.72 1.03
N ILE A 67 -5.57 11.08 1.57
CA ILE A 67 -4.17 11.17 1.15
C ILE A 67 -3.69 9.78 0.74
N TYR A 68 -3.00 9.72 -0.40
CA TYR A 68 -2.40 8.50 -0.94
C TYR A 68 -0.94 8.78 -1.22
N GLU A 69 -0.06 8.12 -0.48
CA GLU A 69 1.39 8.26 -0.60
C GLU A 69 2.05 6.94 -0.97
N PHE A 70 3.05 7.04 -1.82
CA PHE A 70 3.86 5.93 -2.26
C PHE A 70 5.34 6.28 -2.11
N TRP A 71 6.04 5.59 -1.20
CA TRP A 71 7.43 5.85 -0.90
C TRP A 71 8.34 4.69 -1.30
N GLY A 72 9.41 4.99 -2.04
CA GLY A 72 10.32 3.98 -2.55
C GLY A 72 9.62 3.02 -3.52
N ARG A 73 9.61 1.74 -3.20
CA ARG A 73 8.86 0.68 -3.87
C ARG A 73 7.77 0.07 -2.98
N GLY A 74 7.37 0.80 -1.95
CA GLY A 74 6.24 0.41 -1.11
C GLY A 74 6.58 -0.54 0.03
N LEU A 75 7.88 -0.74 0.35
CA LEU A 75 8.26 -1.57 1.48
C LEU A 75 7.84 -0.96 2.82
N VAL A 76 7.70 0.37 2.89
CA VAL A 76 7.25 1.09 4.07
C VAL A 76 5.84 1.60 3.92
N LEU A 77 5.53 2.27 2.80
CA LEU A 77 4.23 2.87 2.56
C LEU A 77 3.88 2.81 1.08
N ASN A 78 2.73 2.20 0.78
CA ASN A 78 2.09 2.19 -0.53
C ASN A 78 0.58 2.31 -0.35
N GLN A 79 0.03 3.45 -0.67
CA GLN A 79 -1.39 3.74 -0.51
C GLN A 79 -2.05 3.97 -1.86
N PHE A 80 -3.21 3.37 -2.04
CA PHE A 80 -4.01 3.48 -3.26
C PHE A 80 -5.49 3.19 -2.99
N ASP A 81 -6.32 3.57 -3.92
CA ASP A 81 -7.74 3.26 -3.99
C ASP A 81 -8.00 2.38 -5.22
N ASP A 82 -8.45 1.17 -5.01
CA ASP A 82 -8.92 0.27 -6.05
C ASP A 82 -10.45 0.12 -5.96
N GLN A 83 -11.15 0.88 -6.78
CA GLN A 83 -12.61 0.88 -6.82
C GLN A 83 -13.18 -0.46 -7.29
N VAL A 84 -12.46 -1.21 -8.13
CA VAL A 84 -12.92 -2.50 -8.67
C VAL A 84 -13.04 -3.54 -7.56
N THR A 85 -12.11 -3.53 -6.60
CA THR A 85 -12.11 -4.45 -5.46
C THR A 85 -12.69 -3.83 -4.19
N SER A 86 -13.12 -2.56 -4.25
CA SER A 86 -13.53 -1.76 -3.08
C SER A 86 -12.47 -1.73 -1.97
N TYR A 87 -11.20 -1.74 -2.38
CA TYR A 87 -10.06 -1.68 -1.47
C TYR A 87 -9.48 -0.27 -1.42
N ASP A 88 -9.41 0.30 -0.23
CA ASP A 88 -8.87 1.63 0.01
C ASP A 88 -8.00 1.60 1.27
N ASN A 89 -6.71 1.89 1.12
CA ASN A 89 -5.76 1.99 2.23
C ASN A 89 -5.21 3.41 2.42
N GLY A 90 -5.90 4.41 1.86
CA GLY A 90 -5.56 5.82 2.03
C GLY A 90 -5.62 6.29 3.48
N THR A 91 -4.94 7.37 3.77
CA THR A 91 -4.95 8.03 5.08
C THR A 91 -5.81 9.28 5.02
N ARG A 92 -6.82 9.38 5.88
CA ARG A 92 -7.52 10.63 6.13
C ARG A 92 -6.81 11.42 7.22
N GLY A 93 -6.20 12.54 6.82
CA GLY A 93 -5.35 13.29 7.72
C GLY A 93 -4.70 14.51 7.10
N ILE A 94 -3.44 14.71 7.46
CA ILE A 94 -2.59 15.80 6.96
C ILE A 94 -1.28 15.23 6.41
N TYR A 95 -0.90 15.75 5.24
CA TYR A 95 0.43 15.56 4.67
C TYR A 95 1.10 16.91 4.50
N PHE A 96 2.35 16.97 4.86
CA PHE A 96 3.21 18.13 4.68
C PHE A 96 4.49 17.71 3.97
N GLU A 97 4.92 18.49 3.00
CA GLU A 97 6.22 18.32 2.33
C GLU A 97 6.94 19.67 2.22
N TYR A 98 8.23 19.65 2.52
CA TYR A 98 9.13 20.76 2.35
C TYR A 98 10.25 20.37 1.39
N ASN A 99 10.41 21.16 0.32
CA ASN A 99 11.40 20.92 -0.73
C ASN A 99 12.34 22.12 -0.81
N LYS A 100 13.65 21.88 -0.66
CA LYS A 100 14.65 22.94 -0.82
C LYS A 100 15.91 22.41 -1.50
N GLY A 101 16.11 22.82 -2.76
CA GLY A 101 17.20 22.30 -3.55
C GLY A 101 17.12 20.78 -3.67
N PRO A 102 18.17 20.03 -3.27
CA PRO A 102 18.15 18.56 -3.36
C PRO A 102 17.42 17.87 -2.20
N LEU A 103 16.99 18.62 -1.20
CA LEU A 103 16.39 18.07 0.03
C LEU A 103 14.87 18.12 -0.05
N SER A 104 14.23 16.98 0.27
CA SER A 104 12.80 16.86 0.51
C SER A 104 12.54 16.20 1.86
N ILE A 105 11.66 16.80 2.65
CA ILE A 105 11.21 16.29 3.94
C ILE A 105 9.70 16.18 3.90
N SER A 106 9.15 14.99 4.18
CA SER A 106 7.71 14.77 4.17
C SER A 106 7.24 14.19 5.49
N HIS A 107 6.04 14.57 5.90
CA HIS A 107 5.35 14.06 7.08
C HIS A 107 3.89 13.78 6.75
N LEU A 108 3.41 12.59 7.12
CA LEU A 108 2.03 12.15 7.01
C LEU A 108 1.52 11.79 8.42
N ASN A 109 0.33 12.27 8.76
CA ASN A 109 -0.34 11.90 10.02
C ASN A 109 -1.85 11.79 9.79
N GLY A 110 -2.46 10.72 10.29
CA GLY A 110 -3.89 10.51 10.17
C GLY A 110 -4.31 9.07 10.44
N ASN A 111 -5.52 8.76 9.99
CA ASN A 111 -6.15 7.47 10.19
C ASN A 111 -6.43 6.81 8.84
N SER A 112 -6.12 5.52 8.71
CA SER A 112 -6.59 4.68 7.60
C SER A 112 -7.64 3.72 8.14
N ASP A 113 -8.81 3.71 7.53
CA ASP A 113 -9.94 2.85 7.85
C ASP A 113 -10.11 1.86 6.70
N ILE A 114 -9.51 0.67 6.84
CA ILE A 114 -9.35 -0.29 5.76
C ILE A 114 -10.35 -1.41 5.92
N TRP A 115 -11.24 -1.53 4.95
CA TRP A 115 -12.25 -2.56 4.89
C TRP A 115 -11.83 -3.68 3.94
N LEU A 116 -11.90 -4.92 4.44
CA LEU A 116 -11.51 -6.11 3.72
C LEU A 116 -12.72 -7.00 3.46
N LEU A 117 -12.79 -7.55 2.25
CA LEU A 117 -13.82 -8.51 1.87
C LEU A 117 -13.55 -9.86 2.53
N GLY A 118 -14.59 -10.44 3.11
CA GLY A 118 -14.61 -11.84 3.51
C GLY A 118 -14.70 -12.79 2.32
N GLY A 119 -14.39 -14.08 2.54
CA GLY A 119 -14.46 -15.07 1.48
C GLY A 119 -15.89 -15.27 0.96
N GLY A 120 -16.17 -14.80 -0.27
CA GLY A 120 -17.44 -15.01 -0.95
C GLY A 120 -18.53 -13.99 -0.65
N THR A 121 -18.21 -12.89 0.06
CA THR A 121 -19.15 -11.80 0.31
C THR A 121 -18.85 -10.61 -0.58
N ARG A 122 -19.86 -9.79 -0.85
CA ARG A 122 -19.73 -8.51 -1.57
C ARG A 122 -19.62 -7.32 -0.60
N ILE A 123 -19.99 -7.54 0.65
CA ILE A 123 -19.93 -6.53 1.71
C ILE A 123 -18.70 -6.83 2.55
N PRO A 124 -17.84 -5.82 2.78
CA PRO A 124 -16.69 -5.97 3.65
C PRO A 124 -17.11 -6.37 5.07
N GLU A 125 -16.42 -7.33 5.65
CA GLU A 125 -16.73 -7.88 6.98
C GLU A 125 -15.66 -7.58 8.01
N LEU A 126 -14.45 -7.26 7.54
CA LEU A 126 -13.30 -7.01 8.38
C LEU A 126 -12.89 -5.55 8.27
N ASN A 127 -12.71 -4.90 9.40
CA ASN A 127 -12.25 -3.54 9.49
C ASN A 127 -10.97 -3.44 10.29
N ASN A 128 -9.94 -2.89 9.68
CA ASN A 128 -8.67 -2.58 10.32
C ASN A 128 -8.46 -1.06 10.34
N ILE A 129 -8.41 -0.50 11.52
CA ILE A 129 -8.16 0.92 11.71
C ILE A 129 -6.71 1.12 12.11
N HIS A 130 -5.97 1.90 11.32
CA HIS A 130 -4.60 2.27 11.58
C HIS A 130 -4.50 3.76 11.90
N ASN A 131 -4.05 4.10 13.11
CA ASN A 131 -3.60 5.46 13.42
C ASN A 131 -2.13 5.53 13.06
N MET A 132 -1.77 6.33 12.06
CA MET A 132 -0.41 6.33 11.53
C MET A 132 0.25 7.71 11.55
N SER A 133 1.57 7.66 11.71
CA SER A 133 2.47 8.80 11.54
C SER A 133 3.70 8.33 10.76
N ALA A 134 3.95 8.96 9.63
CA ALA A 134 5.05 8.59 8.76
C ALA A 134 5.91 9.81 8.40
N ASN A 135 7.21 9.57 8.24
CA ASN A 135 8.21 10.58 7.91
C ASN A 135 9.08 10.08 6.78
N ARG A 136 9.43 10.96 5.86
CA ARG A 136 10.42 10.70 4.81
C ARG A 136 11.43 11.84 4.76
N LEU A 137 12.71 11.48 4.65
CA LEU A 137 13.81 12.34 4.28
C LEU A 137 14.35 11.84 2.95
N HIS A 138 14.38 12.68 1.93
CA HIS A 138 14.90 12.36 0.62
C HIS A 138 15.92 13.39 0.19
N TYR A 139 17.01 12.94 -0.42
CA TYR A 139 18.08 13.79 -0.88
C TYR A 139 18.58 13.35 -2.26
N ASP A 140 18.51 14.27 -3.21
CA ASP A 140 19.01 14.08 -4.58
C ASP A 140 20.40 14.68 -4.74
N PHE A 141 21.36 13.84 -5.11
CA PHE A 141 22.72 14.26 -5.39
C PHE A 141 23.12 13.84 -6.80
N ASN A 142 22.93 14.73 -7.78
CA ASN A 142 23.17 14.47 -9.21
C ASN A 142 22.47 13.17 -9.69
N SER A 143 23.27 12.12 -9.89
CA SER A 143 22.81 10.82 -10.37
C SER A 143 22.42 9.84 -9.25
N ILE A 144 22.53 10.26 -7.99
CA ILE A 144 22.21 9.41 -6.82
C ILE A 144 21.09 10.05 -6.04
N SER A 145 20.08 9.27 -5.67
CA SER A 145 19.07 9.67 -4.71
C SER A 145 19.08 8.74 -3.50
N LEU A 146 18.97 9.31 -2.32
CA LEU A 146 18.93 8.61 -1.05
C LEU A 146 17.65 8.95 -0.31
N GLY A 147 16.98 7.96 0.27
CA GLY A 147 15.81 8.19 1.09
C GLY A 147 15.84 7.39 2.39
N PHE A 148 15.33 8.04 3.44
CA PHE A 148 15.04 7.42 4.73
C PHE A 148 13.57 7.59 5.03
N THR A 149 12.93 6.52 5.45
CA THR A 149 11.51 6.50 5.78
C THR A 149 11.30 5.89 7.16
N GLN A 150 10.34 6.41 7.89
CA GLN A 150 9.87 5.82 9.12
C GLN A 150 8.36 5.92 9.18
N LEU A 151 7.71 4.82 9.51
CA LEU A 151 6.28 4.76 9.74
C LEU A 151 6.01 4.11 11.09
N ARG A 152 5.15 4.72 11.88
CA ARG A 152 4.57 4.16 13.08
C ARG A 152 3.07 4.10 12.92
N SER A 153 2.48 2.97 13.20
CA SER A 153 1.03 2.85 13.27
C SER A 153 0.59 2.05 14.50
N ASN A 154 -0.56 2.42 15.01
CA ASN A 154 -1.33 1.62 15.94
C ASN A 154 -2.52 1.04 15.18
N GLU A 155 -2.59 -0.28 15.12
CA GLU A 155 -3.64 -1.03 14.45
C GLU A 155 -4.61 -1.55 15.50
N ASN A 156 -5.90 -1.30 15.31
CA ASN A 156 -6.97 -1.79 16.15
C ASN A 156 -7.88 -2.73 15.35
N HIS A 157 -7.99 -3.97 15.81
CA HIS A 157 -8.89 -4.97 15.24
C HIS A 157 -10.09 -5.15 16.15
N SER A 158 -11.27 -4.98 15.61
CA SER A 158 -12.50 -5.38 16.25
C SER A 158 -12.80 -6.83 15.90
N LEU A 159 -12.57 -7.73 16.83
CA LEU A 159 -12.94 -9.14 16.66
C LEU A 159 -14.46 -9.32 16.79
N THR A 160 -15.04 -10.23 16.00
CA THR A 160 -16.46 -10.62 16.10
C THR A 160 -16.78 -11.28 17.45
N SER A 161 -15.78 -11.84 18.12
CA SER A 161 -15.90 -12.43 19.46
C SER A 161 -14.58 -12.28 20.22
N GLY A 162 -14.51 -11.36 21.16
CA GLY A 162 -13.33 -11.15 21.99
C GLY A 162 -13.03 -9.67 22.26
N PRO A 163 -12.06 -9.38 23.13
CA PRO A 163 -11.61 -8.01 23.32
C PRO A 163 -10.86 -7.52 22.06
N PRO A 164 -10.92 -6.22 21.77
CA PRO A 164 -10.15 -5.64 20.67
C PRO A 164 -8.63 -5.89 20.88
N VAL A 165 -7.92 -6.11 19.79
CA VAL A 165 -6.48 -6.35 19.79
C VAL A 165 -5.79 -5.12 19.25
N ASP A 166 -4.86 -4.56 20.02
CA ASP A 166 -4.03 -3.44 19.60
C ASP A 166 -2.65 -3.95 19.19
N ILE A 167 -2.21 -3.57 17.99
CA ILE A 167 -0.89 -3.89 17.47
C ILE A 167 -0.17 -2.58 17.11
N ASN A 168 1.02 -2.39 17.67
CA ASN A 168 1.88 -1.27 17.31
C ASN A 168 2.93 -1.73 16.31
N HIS A 169 3.04 -1.02 15.19
CA HIS A 169 4.05 -1.22 14.16
C HIS A 169 5.05 -0.05 14.15
N ASP A 170 6.34 -0.34 14.10
CA ASP A 170 7.44 0.61 13.80
C ASP A 170 8.22 0.04 12.61
N ILE A 171 8.15 0.74 11.47
CA ILE A 171 8.77 0.34 10.22
C ILE A 171 9.76 1.43 9.84
N LYS A 172 10.99 1.03 9.53
CA LYS A 172 12.06 1.93 9.11
C LYS A 172 12.61 1.43 7.79
N GLY A 173 12.70 2.34 6.82
CA GLY A 173 13.20 2.03 5.49
C GLY A 173 14.32 2.95 5.06
N THR A 174 15.10 2.46 4.12
CA THR A 174 16.07 3.26 3.37
C THR A 174 16.07 2.79 1.93
N TYR A 175 16.19 3.72 1.01
CA TYR A 175 16.35 3.41 -0.40
C TYR A 175 17.46 4.24 -1.03
N LEU A 176 18.03 3.67 -2.08
CA LEU A 176 19.03 4.29 -2.92
C LEU A 176 18.63 4.08 -4.38
N SER A 177 18.69 5.14 -5.17
CA SER A 177 18.68 5.03 -6.61
C SER A 177 19.95 5.67 -7.19
N TRP A 178 20.42 5.09 -8.29
CA TRP A 178 21.52 5.61 -9.07
C TRP A 178 21.19 5.45 -10.55
N ALA A 179 21.39 6.52 -11.32
CA ALA A 179 21.22 6.53 -12.76
C ALA A 179 22.55 6.88 -13.45
N GLY A 180 23.02 5.97 -14.30
CA GLY A 180 24.26 6.13 -15.06
C GLY A 180 24.05 5.92 -16.56
N GLY A 181 25.07 6.24 -17.36
CA GLY A 181 24.98 6.11 -18.82
C GLY A 181 24.85 4.68 -19.33
N PHE A 182 25.26 3.69 -18.57
CA PHE A 182 25.24 2.27 -18.95
C PHE A 182 24.39 1.39 -18.04
N ALA A 183 23.96 1.88 -16.88
CA ALA A 183 23.13 1.14 -15.95
C ALA A 183 22.36 2.07 -15.02
N ASP A 184 21.22 1.57 -14.53
CA ASP A 184 20.45 2.14 -13.43
C ASP A 184 20.32 1.13 -12.30
N LEU A 185 20.33 1.60 -11.07
CA LEU A 185 20.18 0.81 -9.87
C LEU A 185 19.11 1.41 -8.98
N PHE A 186 18.23 0.59 -8.45
CA PHE A 186 17.37 0.90 -7.32
C PHE A 186 17.49 -0.19 -6.27
N MET A 187 17.63 0.19 -5.01
CA MET A 187 17.64 -0.71 -3.86
C MET A 187 16.80 -0.13 -2.75
N GLU A 188 16.04 -0.97 -2.07
CA GLU A 188 15.27 -0.58 -0.89
C GLU A 188 15.37 -1.68 0.18
N TYR A 189 15.54 -1.27 1.42
CA TYR A 189 15.50 -2.12 2.60
C TYR A 189 14.56 -1.53 3.63
N ALA A 190 13.76 -2.38 4.25
CA ALA A 190 12.90 -1.99 5.37
C ALA A 190 13.00 -3.02 6.51
N ASP A 191 13.06 -2.51 7.74
CA ASP A 191 12.98 -3.27 8.98
C ASP A 191 11.65 -2.98 9.68
N LYS A 192 10.98 -4.00 10.18
CA LYS A 192 9.68 -3.90 10.84
C LYS A 192 9.73 -4.53 12.22
N SER A 193 9.16 -3.83 13.18
CA SER A 193 8.90 -4.33 14.52
C SER A 193 7.41 -4.18 14.83
N SER A 194 6.75 -5.25 15.20
CA SER A 194 5.33 -5.27 15.55
C SER A 194 5.16 -5.82 16.97
N THR A 195 4.46 -5.05 17.82
CA THR A 195 4.20 -5.42 19.23
C THR A 195 2.71 -5.49 19.46
N GLN A 196 2.22 -6.66 19.84
CA GLN A 196 0.84 -6.88 20.22
C GLN A 196 0.69 -6.77 21.73
N LYS A 197 -0.28 -5.97 22.17
CA LYS A 197 -0.69 -5.89 23.58
C LYS A 197 -1.91 -6.78 23.77
N ILE A 198 -1.77 -7.84 24.54
CA ILE A 198 -2.88 -8.73 24.87
C ILE A 198 -3.42 -8.30 26.22
N SER A 199 -4.66 -7.79 26.22
CA SER A 199 -5.41 -7.58 27.47
C SER A 199 -5.92 -8.94 27.96
N SER A 200 -5.20 -9.56 28.89
CA SER A 200 -5.65 -10.82 29.46
C SER A 200 -6.70 -10.59 30.56
N PHE A 201 -7.79 -11.34 30.50
CA PHE A 201 -8.71 -11.48 31.63
C PHE A 201 -7.95 -12.16 32.79
N GLY A 202 -7.43 -11.37 33.74
CA GLY A 202 -6.86 -11.86 35.02
C GLY A 202 -5.41 -12.36 35.00
N GLY A 203 -4.64 -12.16 33.93
CA GLY A 203 -3.20 -12.48 33.87
C GLY A 203 -2.31 -11.25 33.59
N ALA A 204 -1.01 -11.37 33.80
CA ALA A 204 -0.08 -10.33 33.41
C ALA A 204 -0.12 -10.13 31.88
N PRO A 205 -0.07 -8.88 31.36
CA PRO A 205 -0.04 -8.63 29.92
C PRO A 205 1.23 -9.26 29.34
N ASN A 206 1.07 -10.18 28.41
CA ASN A 206 2.17 -10.74 27.64
C ASN A 206 2.26 -9.98 26.31
N ASP A 207 3.19 -9.02 26.23
CA ASP A 207 3.49 -8.34 24.97
C ASP A 207 4.24 -9.32 24.05
N THR A 208 3.69 -9.57 22.88
CA THR A 208 4.36 -10.37 21.85
C THR A 208 5.03 -9.45 20.86
N LEU A 209 6.35 -9.60 20.69
CA LEU A 209 7.15 -8.85 19.72
C LEU A 209 7.49 -9.74 18.53
N LYS A 210 7.22 -9.26 17.32
CA LYS A 210 7.71 -9.85 16.07
C LYS A 210 8.54 -8.84 15.29
N ARG A 211 9.60 -9.33 14.66
CA ARG A 211 10.46 -8.56 13.77
C ARG A 211 10.42 -9.16 12.37
N GLY A 212 10.54 -8.30 11.37
CA GLY A 212 10.60 -8.69 9.98
C GLY A 212 11.42 -7.70 9.18
N TYR A 213 11.77 -8.08 7.96
CA TYR A 213 12.49 -7.21 7.04
C TYR A 213 12.06 -7.45 5.60
N GLY A 214 12.26 -6.43 4.77
CA GLY A 214 12.11 -6.52 3.33
C GLY A 214 13.33 -5.98 2.61
N TYR A 215 13.66 -6.59 1.50
CA TYR A 215 14.68 -6.12 0.59
C TYR A 215 14.18 -6.25 -0.84
N TYR A 216 14.34 -5.18 -1.61
CA TYR A 216 14.07 -5.15 -3.04
C TYR A 216 15.22 -4.49 -3.78
N GLN A 217 15.56 -5.02 -4.95
CA GLN A 217 16.59 -4.48 -5.83
C GLN A 217 16.15 -4.63 -7.28
N ASN A 218 16.39 -3.57 -8.07
CA ASN A 218 16.29 -3.59 -9.52
C ASN A 218 17.56 -3.02 -10.11
N ILE A 219 18.14 -3.69 -11.11
CA ILE A 219 19.29 -3.23 -11.87
C ILE A 219 18.97 -3.37 -13.35
N ASN A 220 19.11 -2.30 -14.10
CA ASN A 220 18.99 -2.27 -15.54
C ASN A 220 20.37 -1.96 -16.16
N PHE A 221 20.79 -2.75 -17.13
CA PHE A 221 21.99 -2.53 -17.92
C PHE A 221 21.62 -2.21 -19.36
N TYR A 222 22.34 -1.25 -19.95
CA TYR A 222 22.15 -0.79 -21.32
C TYR A 222 23.43 -1.00 -22.12
N PHE A 223 23.39 -1.80 -23.19
CA PHE A 223 24.55 -2.11 -24.03
C PHE A 223 24.13 -2.19 -25.50
N GLY A 224 24.47 -1.13 -26.26
CA GLY A 224 24.04 -0.99 -27.64
C GLY A 224 22.51 -1.02 -27.77
N ASN A 225 21.97 -1.94 -28.56
CA ASN A 225 20.54 -2.10 -28.78
C ASN A 225 19.89 -3.09 -27.78
N TRP A 226 20.59 -3.47 -26.72
CA TRP A 226 20.13 -4.43 -25.72
C TRP A 226 19.99 -3.81 -24.35
N GLY A 227 18.98 -4.27 -23.61
CA GLY A 227 18.77 -3.96 -22.21
C GLY A 227 18.56 -5.24 -21.41
N LEU A 228 19.28 -5.37 -20.30
CA LEU A 228 19.09 -6.43 -19.33
C LEU A 228 18.52 -5.83 -18.05
N SER A 229 17.31 -6.24 -17.66
CA SER A 229 16.71 -5.93 -16.37
C SER A 229 16.84 -7.12 -15.43
N THR A 230 17.27 -6.86 -14.20
CA THR A 230 17.35 -7.88 -13.15
C THR A 230 16.64 -7.35 -11.91
N GLU A 231 15.76 -8.16 -11.35
CA GLU A 231 15.07 -7.86 -10.11
C GLU A 231 15.31 -8.95 -9.08
N TYR A 232 15.53 -8.55 -7.85
CA TYR A 232 15.64 -9.45 -6.71
C TYR A 232 14.78 -8.93 -5.56
N LYS A 233 14.07 -9.86 -4.90
CA LYS A 233 13.31 -9.56 -3.70
C LYS A 233 13.55 -10.58 -2.60
N ARG A 234 13.47 -10.14 -1.37
CA ARG A 234 13.35 -10.99 -0.20
C ARG A 234 12.48 -10.32 0.85
N TYR A 235 11.35 -10.93 1.18
CA TYR A 235 10.40 -10.41 2.13
C TYR A 235 10.18 -11.42 3.26
N ALA A 236 10.42 -10.99 4.49
CA ALA A 236 10.16 -11.74 5.70
C ALA A 236 9.43 -10.80 6.68
N PHE A 237 8.30 -10.24 6.22
CA PHE A 237 7.46 -9.34 7.00
C PHE A 237 6.36 -10.13 7.70
N ASP A 238 6.64 -10.67 8.87
CA ASP A 238 5.62 -11.29 9.69
C ASP A 238 4.69 -10.23 10.29
N LYS A 239 3.40 -10.34 10.03
CA LYS A 239 2.37 -9.70 10.85
C LYS A 239 2.20 -10.54 12.11
N LEU A 240 2.07 -9.90 13.27
CA LEU A 240 1.62 -10.60 14.47
C LEU A 240 0.24 -11.19 14.19
N GLN A 241 0.14 -12.49 14.20
CA GLN A 241 -1.13 -13.17 14.10
C GLN A 241 -1.86 -12.97 15.42
N GLY A 242 -2.69 -11.97 15.47
CA GLY A 242 -3.63 -11.80 16.57
C GLY A 242 -4.83 -12.72 16.45
N ASP A 243 -5.11 -13.37 15.32
CA ASP A 243 -6.20 -14.32 15.21
C ASP A 243 -6.45 -14.92 13.81
N ILE A 244 -7.39 -15.83 13.79
CA ILE A 244 -8.07 -16.62 12.77
C ILE A 244 -8.30 -15.88 11.44
N THR A 245 -8.52 -14.56 11.47
CA THR A 245 -8.72 -13.72 10.29
C THR A 245 -7.42 -13.45 9.51
N ALA A 246 -6.26 -13.47 10.16
CA ALA A 246 -4.97 -13.29 9.52
C ALA A 246 -4.62 -14.39 8.51
N ASN A 247 -5.19 -15.58 8.65
CA ASN A 247 -5.00 -16.67 7.70
C ASN A 247 -5.73 -16.47 6.37
N THR A 248 -6.70 -15.54 6.29
CA THR A 248 -7.52 -15.34 5.10
C THR A 248 -6.89 -14.32 4.15
N PHE A 249 -6.12 -13.35 4.66
CA PHE A 249 -5.62 -12.21 3.88
C PHE A 249 -4.10 -12.00 3.95
N GLY A 250 -3.35 -12.96 4.48
CA GLY A 250 -1.89 -12.88 4.57
C GLY A 250 -1.40 -12.12 5.81
N ASN A 251 -0.09 -12.15 6.00
CA ASN A 251 0.58 -11.57 7.17
C ASN A 251 1.15 -10.17 6.88
N GLN A 252 0.60 -9.51 5.89
CA GLN A 252 1.04 -8.20 5.44
C GLN A 252 0.21 -7.11 6.10
N ILE A 253 0.84 -5.99 6.41
CA ILE A 253 0.14 -4.78 6.82
C ILE A 253 -0.47 -4.16 5.55
N GLU A 254 -1.72 -3.74 5.60
CA GLU A 254 -2.54 -3.36 4.46
C GLU A 254 -1.95 -2.19 3.64
N TYR A 255 -1.16 -1.31 4.25
CA TYR A 255 -0.49 -0.21 3.57
C TYR A 255 0.94 -0.52 3.10
N GLN A 256 1.43 -1.77 3.30
CA GLN A 256 2.69 -2.27 2.73
C GLN A 256 2.38 -3.15 1.52
N GLN A 257 2.52 -2.60 0.32
CA GLN A 257 2.30 -3.32 -0.94
C GLN A 257 3.62 -3.35 -1.71
N MET A 258 4.36 -4.44 -1.54
CA MET A 258 5.69 -4.59 -2.12
C MET A 258 5.63 -5.07 -3.58
N PRO A 259 6.66 -4.78 -4.41
CA PRO A 259 6.72 -5.30 -5.77
C PRO A 259 6.66 -6.82 -5.81
N THR A 260 5.87 -7.34 -6.71
CA THR A 260 5.79 -8.78 -7.00
C THR A 260 6.58 -9.09 -8.25
N LEU A 261 7.43 -10.11 -8.20
CA LEU A 261 8.11 -10.62 -9.37
C LEU A 261 7.21 -11.70 -10.00
N ALA A 262 6.19 -11.26 -10.69
CA ALA A 262 5.29 -12.16 -11.41
C ALA A 262 5.32 -11.82 -12.88
N LYS A 263 5.64 -12.80 -13.72
CA LYS A 263 5.48 -12.66 -15.15
C LYS A 263 4.00 -12.81 -15.49
N GLU A 264 3.42 -11.80 -16.12
CA GLU A 264 2.12 -11.96 -16.75
C GLU A 264 2.23 -13.01 -17.86
N HIS A 265 1.40 -14.04 -17.76
CA HIS A 265 1.33 -15.07 -18.79
C HIS A 265 0.41 -14.61 -19.92
N ASN A 266 0.92 -14.61 -21.16
CA ASN A 266 0.11 -14.33 -22.35
C ASN A 266 -0.93 -15.43 -22.63
N SER A 267 -0.89 -16.55 -21.91
CA SER A 267 -1.84 -17.65 -22.02
C SER A 267 -3.06 -17.40 -21.14
N THR A 268 -4.25 -17.38 -21.71
CA THR A 268 -5.53 -17.20 -21.01
C THR A 268 -5.75 -18.22 -19.86
N LEU A 269 -5.17 -19.42 -20.00
CA LEU A 269 -5.28 -20.47 -18.98
C LEU A 269 -4.35 -20.20 -17.78
N LEU A 270 -3.13 -19.75 -18.04
CA LEU A 270 -2.14 -19.46 -16.99
C LEU A 270 -2.37 -18.08 -16.37
N GLY A 271 -2.90 -17.12 -17.11
CA GLY A 271 -3.26 -15.79 -16.59
C GLY A 271 -4.43 -15.82 -15.60
N ARG A 272 -5.17 -16.94 -15.50
CA ARG A 272 -6.25 -17.14 -14.52
C ARG A 272 -5.76 -17.75 -13.20
N VAL A 273 -4.53 -18.23 -13.14
CA VAL A 273 -3.93 -18.75 -11.92
C VAL A 273 -3.31 -17.57 -11.20
N SER A 274 -4.00 -17.06 -10.20
CA SER A 274 -3.44 -16.04 -9.30
C SER A 274 -2.29 -16.68 -8.52
N HIS A 275 -1.11 -16.06 -8.58
CA HIS A 275 -0.04 -16.41 -7.66
C HIS A 275 -0.41 -15.94 -6.27
N THR A 276 -0.46 -16.85 -5.32
CA THR A 276 -0.58 -16.50 -3.91
C THR A 276 0.75 -15.96 -3.44
N TYR A 277 0.74 -14.73 -2.94
CA TYR A 277 1.93 -14.11 -2.34
C TYR A 277 2.05 -14.53 -0.88
N SER A 278 3.26 -14.87 -0.48
CA SER A 278 3.57 -15.09 0.94
C SER A 278 4.67 -14.13 1.34
N PHE A 279 4.32 -13.10 2.12
CA PHE A 279 5.30 -12.14 2.63
C PHE A 279 6.07 -12.65 3.86
N ASN A 280 5.83 -13.89 4.29
CA ASN A 280 6.43 -14.48 5.48
C ASN A 280 7.87 -14.97 5.32
N ASP A 281 8.30 -15.29 4.16
CA ASP A 281 9.69 -15.61 3.76
C ASP A 281 9.72 -15.84 2.24
N GLU A 282 9.38 -14.82 1.49
CA GLU A 282 9.36 -14.89 0.04
C GLU A 282 10.71 -14.43 -0.52
N ARG A 283 11.25 -15.21 -1.43
CA ARG A 283 12.46 -14.88 -2.18
C ARG A 283 12.21 -15.07 -3.68
N GLY A 284 12.55 -14.07 -4.46
CA GLY A 284 12.39 -14.11 -5.91
C GLY A 284 13.54 -13.43 -6.65
N ILE A 285 13.81 -13.92 -7.84
CA ILE A 285 14.69 -13.28 -8.82
C ILE A 285 14.01 -13.35 -10.19
N GLN A 286 14.05 -12.24 -10.92
CA GLN A 286 13.60 -12.15 -12.30
C GLN A 286 14.68 -11.51 -13.14
N MET A 287 14.87 -12.01 -14.36
CA MET A 287 15.77 -11.45 -15.35
C MET A 287 15.05 -11.36 -16.68
N GLU A 288 15.18 -10.21 -17.35
CA GLU A 288 14.58 -9.95 -18.65
C GLU A 288 15.62 -9.32 -19.57
N LEU A 289 15.83 -9.92 -20.73
CA LEU A 289 16.70 -9.42 -21.76
C LEU A 289 15.87 -8.97 -22.96
N ASN A 290 15.93 -7.69 -23.28
CA ASN A 290 15.25 -7.09 -24.42
C ASN A 290 16.27 -6.49 -25.38
N GLY A 291 16.04 -6.66 -26.67
CA GLY A 291 16.92 -6.09 -27.67
C GLY A 291 16.41 -6.24 -29.09
N SER A 292 17.03 -5.51 -30.02
CA SER A 292 16.78 -5.65 -31.43
C SER A 292 18.08 -6.04 -32.16
N PHE A 293 17.97 -6.99 -33.07
CA PHE A 293 19.01 -7.21 -34.07
C PHE A 293 18.81 -6.10 -35.12
N MET A 294 19.82 -5.29 -35.30
CA MET A 294 19.80 -4.33 -36.41
C MET A 294 19.95 -5.08 -37.71
N ASP A 295 19.16 -4.70 -38.70
CA ASP A 295 19.38 -4.96 -40.10
C ASP A 295 20.53 -4.09 -40.64
#